data_319fa7bfbcf3528fbbb2c1eb8d70e069
#
_entry.id   319fa7bfbcf3528fbbb2c1eb8d70e069
#
_cell.length_a   1.000
_cell.length_b   1.000
_cell.length_c   1.000
_cell.angle_alpha   90.00
_cell.angle_beta   90.00
_cell.angle_gamma   90.00
#
_symmetry.space_group_name_H-M   'P 1'
#
loop_
_entity.id
_entity.type
_entity.pdbx_description
1 polymer ?
#
loop_
_entity_poly.entity_id
_entity_poly.type
_entity_poly.pdbx_seq_one_letter_code
_entity_poly.pdbx_strand_id
1 'polypeptide(L)'
;MLRVTTALALWCLVPIVLFTATAAEPAAELGLVTGSEKGTYYQFGLNLQALVKQAGIDLSVYPSKGSIENIYAVYQRPATQMGIVQSDVLAFVTRVQSDPVLKRIAKKTKMVFPLYNEEVHLLGRREITDFDDLADRRVAIGREGSGTYLTARLLLKVSEVVPKETVNIDTDEALAALKAGRVDAMFYVAGYPVKLFTESVAESDGLALIPITNKSITEFYPHAEIPAGTYAGQPNAVPTVAVKAVLISFDFRKRDCEMVGLFAETVAGNLPWLIKNGHPKWKSVDLAAPLKGWEQYDCVSQRLGKTGHAPTAAKPSGVNPVVDAIKEMLDK
;
A
#
# COMPACT_ATOMS: atom_id res chain seq x y z
N MET A 1 91.53 -14.00 -39.93
CA MET A 1 90.40 -14.97 -39.85
C MET A 1 89.47 -14.45 -38.72
N LEU A 2 88.39 -13.78 -39.09
CA LEU A 2 87.47 -13.17 -38.15
C LEU A 2 86.18 -14.00 -38.15
N ARG A 3 85.80 -14.62 -37.02
CA ARG A 3 84.57 -15.38 -36.89
C ARG A 3 83.46 -14.43 -36.36
N VAL A 4 82.45 -14.24 -37.22
CA VAL A 4 81.23 -13.55 -36.86
C VAL A 4 80.23 -14.53 -36.24
N THR A 5 79.91 -14.42 -34.99
CA THR A 5 78.88 -15.20 -34.32
C THR A 5 77.53 -14.39 -34.37
N THR A 6 76.56 -14.91 -35.11
CA THR A 6 75.18 -14.39 -35.21
C THR A 6 74.39 -14.91 -34.03
N ALA A 7 73.92 -14.00 -33.16
CA ALA A 7 72.99 -14.32 -32.08
C ALA A 7 71.53 -14.22 -32.59
N LEU A 8 70.78 -15.32 -32.57
CA LEU A 8 69.37 -15.39 -32.86
C LEU A 8 68.61 -14.92 -31.57
N ALA A 9 67.92 -13.78 -31.64
CA ALA A 9 66.98 -13.33 -30.59
C ALA A 9 65.63 -13.99 -30.82
N LEU A 10 65.22 -14.87 -29.89
CA LEU A 10 63.89 -15.52 -29.86
C LEU A 10 62.94 -14.57 -29.23
N TRP A 11 61.97 -13.97 -29.98
CA TRP A 11 60.92 -13.16 -29.50
C TRP A 11 59.79 -14.08 -29.03
N CYS A 12 59.59 -14.20 -27.69
CA CYS A 12 58.41 -14.81 -27.11
C CYS A 12 57.19 -13.87 -27.24
N LEU A 13 56.29 -14.18 -28.17
CA LEU A 13 54.98 -13.56 -28.25
C LEU A 13 54.11 -14.06 -27.09
N VAL A 14 53.95 -13.24 -26.05
CA VAL A 14 52.96 -13.47 -24.96
C VAL A 14 51.61 -12.98 -25.47
N PRO A 15 50.59 -13.83 -25.57
CA PRO A 15 49.25 -13.36 -25.93
C PRO A 15 48.67 -12.51 -24.80
N ILE A 16 48.42 -11.22 -25.07
CA ILE A 16 47.65 -10.33 -24.17
C ILE A 16 46.19 -10.76 -24.27
N VAL A 17 45.72 -11.50 -23.28
CA VAL A 17 44.27 -11.75 -23.07
C VAL A 17 43.65 -10.48 -22.56
N LEU A 18 42.99 -9.73 -23.43
CA LEU A 18 42.15 -8.59 -23.06
C LEU A 18 40.92 -9.13 -22.31
N PHE A 19 40.96 -9.09 -21.00
CA PHE A 19 39.71 -9.19 -20.18
C PHE A 19 38.86 -7.95 -20.44
N THR A 20 37.86 -8.09 -21.28
CA THR A 20 36.77 -7.10 -21.34
C THR A 20 36.01 -7.19 -20.05
N ALA A 21 36.28 -6.29 -19.10
CA ALA A 21 35.41 -6.06 -17.96
C ALA A 21 34.06 -5.60 -18.51
N THR A 22 33.04 -6.47 -18.52
CA THR A 22 31.67 -6.06 -18.71
C THR A 22 31.35 -5.16 -17.54
N ALA A 23 31.20 -3.85 -17.80
CA ALA A 23 30.66 -2.93 -16.84
C ALA A 23 29.28 -3.49 -16.42
N ALA A 24 29.12 -3.82 -15.14
CA ALA A 24 27.82 -4.18 -14.61
C ALA A 24 26.88 -3.02 -14.92
N GLU A 25 25.75 -3.29 -15.57
CA GLU A 25 24.73 -2.28 -15.74
C GLU A 25 24.38 -1.72 -14.36
N PRO A 26 24.25 -0.39 -14.23
CA PRO A 26 23.89 0.22 -12.95
C PRO A 26 22.57 -0.41 -12.46
N ALA A 27 22.58 -0.88 -11.23
CA ALA A 27 21.41 -1.46 -10.59
C ALA A 27 20.20 -0.56 -10.80
N ALA A 28 19.06 -1.18 -11.05
CA ALA A 28 17.81 -0.47 -11.24
C ALA A 28 17.39 0.17 -9.90
N GLU A 29 17.53 1.48 -9.75
CA GLU A 29 17.14 2.21 -8.54
C GLU A 29 15.66 2.59 -8.61
N LEU A 30 14.86 2.11 -7.65
CA LEU A 30 13.45 2.41 -7.50
C LEU A 30 13.16 2.90 -6.08
N GLY A 31 12.14 3.76 -5.94
CA GLY A 31 11.63 4.21 -4.66
C GLY A 31 10.16 3.85 -4.48
N LEU A 32 9.81 3.38 -3.29
CA LEU A 32 8.47 3.02 -2.86
C LEU A 32 8.12 3.79 -1.58
N VAL A 33 7.11 4.64 -1.67
CA VAL A 33 6.54 5.33 -0.51
C VAL A 33 5.37 4.53 0.06
N THR A 34 5.27 4.41 1.39
CA THR A 34 4.41 3.43 2.07
C THR A 34 3.46 4.08 3.09
N GLY A 35 3.71 3.94 4.37
CA GLY A 35 2.96 4.46 5.50
C GLY A 35 3.85 4.50 6.74
N SER A 36 3.26 4.52 7.93
CA SER A 36 4.05 4.45 9.16
C SER A 36 4.83 3.14 9.24
N GLU A 37 5.99 3.15 9.89
CA GLU A 37 6.88 1.98 10.01
C GLU A 37 6.23 0.77 10.70
N LYS A 38 5.23 1.00 11.55
CA LYS A 38 4.43 -0.04 12.20
C LYS A 38 3.20 -0.47 11.39
N GLY A 39 2.95 0.18 10.25
CA GLY A 39 1.83 -0.10 9.36
C GLY A 39 2.12 -1.22 8.36
N THR A 40 1.08 -1.84 7.86
CA THR A 40 1.17 -2.96 6.91
C THR A 40 1.81 -2.54 5.58
N TYR A 41 1.61 -1.30 5.11
CA TYR A 41 2.27 -0.79 3.89
C TYR A 41 3.80 -0.87 3.99
N TYR A 42 4.36 -0.44 5.13
CA TYR A 42 5.80 -0.45 5.31
C TYR A 42 6.35 -1.89 5.36
N GLN A 43 5.64 -2.80 6.04
CA GLN A 43 6.02 -4.21 6.09
C GLN A 43 5.97 -4.86 4.69
N PHE A 44 4.97 -4.53 3.87
CA PHE A 44 4.90 -4.94 2.47
C PHE A 44 6.06 -4.36 1.66
N GLY A 45 6.40 -3.08 1.86
CA GLY A 45 7.56 -2.44 1.24
C GLY A 45 8.86 -3.18 1.53
N LEU A 46 9.12 -3.55 2.78
CA LEU A 46 10.30 -4.32 3.17
C LEU A 46 10.30 -5.73 2.55
N ASN A 47 9.15 -6.39 2.43
CA ASN A 47 9.06 -7.69 1.78
C ASN A 47 9.38 -7.58 0.28
N LEU A 48 8.85 -6.56 -0.40
CA LEU A 48 9.16 -6.28 -1.80
C LEU A 48 10.64 -5.95 -1.99
N GLN A 49 11.22 -5.11 -1.13
CA GLN A 49 12.65 -4.79 -1.14
C GLN A 49 13.51 -6.05 -1.03
N ALA A 50 13.21 -6.93 -0.07
CA ALA A 50 13.95 -8.17 0.14
C ALA A 50 13.84 -9.12 -1.07
N LEU A 51 12.67 -9.21 -1.70
CA LEU A 51 12.46 -10.01 -2.89
C LEU A 51 13.26 -9.48 -4.08
N VAL A 52 13.05 -8.20 -4.44
CA VAL A 52 13.59 -7.65 -5.71
C VAL A 52 15.10 -7.43 -5.65
N LYS A 53 15.68 -7.30 -4.47
CA LYS A 53 17.14 -7.28 -4.28
C LYS A 53 17.83 -8.51 -4.85
N GLN A 54 17.17 -9.67 -4.74
CA GLN A 54 17.69 -10.93 -5.31
C GLN A 54 17.71 -10.91 -6.83
N ALA A 55 16.88 -10.07 -7.46
CA ALA A 55 16.83 -9.87 -8.91
C ALA A 55 17.67 -8.66 -9.39
N GLY A 56 18.52 -8.09 -8.52
CA GLY A 56 19.38 -6.96 -8.87
C GLY A 56 18.69 -5.61 -8.93
N ILE A 57 17.47 -5.49 -8.38
CA ILE A 57 16.75 -4.22 -8.27
C ILE A 57 17.01 -3.62 -6.88
N ASP A 58 17.52 -2.39 -6.86
CA ASP A 58 17.68 -1.62 -5.61
C ASP A 58 16.41 -0.83 -5.33
N LEU A 59 15.64 -1.28 -4.33
CA LEU A 59 14.38 -0.66 -3.93
C LEU A 59 14.55 0.06 -2.59
N SER A 60 14.44 1.38 -2.59
CA SER A 60 14.38 2.19 -1.39
C SER A 60 12.94 2.28 -0.88
N VAL A 61 12.71 1.96 0.41
CA VAL A 61 11.39 2.02 1.04
C VAL A 61 11.31 3.24 1.96
N TYR A 62 10.33 4.08 1.74
CA TYR A 62 10.15 5.34 2.48
C TYR A 62 8.86 5.31 3.31
N PRO A 63 8.93 5.65 4.60
CA PRO A 63 7.73 5.88 5.40
C PRO A 63 7.03 7.18 4.98
N SER A 64 5.74 7.28 5.24
CA SER A 64 4.91 8.46 4.98
C SER A 64 3.71 8.57 5.92
N LYS A 65 2.92 9.62 5.72
CA LYS A 65 1.63 9.81 6.39
C LYS A 65 0.49 8.97 5.80
N GLY A 66 0.71 8.32 4.65
CA GLY A 66 -0.26 7.45 3.97
C GLY A 66 -0.72 7.96 2.61
N SER A 67 -1.90 7.53 2.19
CA SER A 67 -2.33 7.48 0.79
C SER A 67 -2.28 8.82 0.03
N ILE A 68 -2.70 9.93 0.62
CA ILE A 68 -2.68 11.24 -0.06
C ILE A 68 -1.25 11.71 -0.27
N GLU A 69 -0.39 11.59 0.76
CA GLU A 69 1.02 11.93 0.62
C GLU A 69 1.71 11.06 -0.44
N ASN A 70 1.35 9.76 -0.51
CA ASN A 70 1.92 8.84 -1.48
C ASN A 70 1.59 9.22 -2.92
N ILE A 71 0.36 9.67 -3.20
CA ILE A 71 -0.03 10.17 -4.51
C ILE A 71 0.84 11.38 -4.91
N TYR A 72 1.06 12.33 -3.98
CA TYR A 72 1.94 13.46 -4.23
C TYR A 72 3.41 13.04 -4.39
N ALA A 73 3.89 12.14 -3.52
CA ALA A 73 5.28 11.72 -3.52
C ALA A 73 5.68 11.02 -4.83
N VAL A 74 4.83 10.15 -5.36
CA VAL A 74 5.06 9.48 -6.66
C VAL A 74 5.16 10.49 -7.80
N TYR A 75 4.49 11.62 -7.71
CA TYR A 75 4.57 12.69 -8.71
C TYR A 75 5.77 13.62 -8.52
N GLN A 76 6.11 14.00 -7.28
CA GLN A 76 7.01 15.12 -6.99
C GLN A 76 8.35 14.72 -6.38
N ARG A 77 8.40 13.59 -5.65
CA ARG A 77 9.60 13.21 -4.92
C ARG A 77 10.60 12.55 -5.89
N PRO A 78 11.83 13.05 -5.99
CA PRO A 78 12.88 12.39 -6.77
C PRO A 78 13.07 10.93 -6.33
N ALA A 79 13.42 10.06 -7.28
CA ALA A 79 13.66 8.63 -7.05
C ALA A 79 12.51 7.89 -6.32
N THR A 80 11.25 8.30 -6.58
CA THR A 80 10.06 7.66 -6.00
C THR A 80 9.08 7.33 -7.12
N GLN A 81 9.17 6.12 -7.64
CA GLN A 81 8.36 5.68 -8.77
C GLN A 81 7.07 4.98 -8.36
N MET A 82 6.97 4.51 -7.12
CA MET A 82 5.83 3.73 -6.65
C MET A 82 5.34 4.19 -5.27
N GLY A 83 4.08 3.89 -4.98
CA GLY A 83 3.45 4.14 -3.69
C GLY A 83 2.36 3.12 -3.39
N ILE A 84 1.99 2.96 -2.11
CA ILE A 84 0.84 2.15 -1.73
C ILE A 84 -0.26 3.08 -1.23
N VAL A 85 -1.48 2.92 -1.76
CA VAL A 85 -2.64 3.74 -1.44
C VAL A 85 -3.89 2.90 -1.24
N GLN A 86 -4.89 3.45 -0.58
CA GLN A 86 -6.22 2.86 -0.49
C GLN A 86 -7.02 3.09 -1.77
N SER A 87 -7.85 2.12 -2.14
CA SER A 87 -8.63 2.18 -3.38
C SER A 87 -9.70 3.29 -3.39
N ASP A 88 -10.26 3.65 -2.24
CA ASP A 88 -11.24 4.72 -2.08
C ASP A 88 -10.62 6.13 -2.19
N VAL A 89 -9.34 6.27 -1.84
CA VAL A 89 -8.63 7.56 -1.89
C VAL A 89 -8.57 8.13 -3.32
N LEU A 90 -8.29 7.30 -4.32
CA LEU A 90 -8.22 7.80 -5.70
C LEU A 90 -9.59 8.25 -6.22
N ALA A 91 -10.63 7.52 -5.83
CA ALA A 91 -12.01 7.88 -6.12
C ALA A 91 -12.38 9.23 -5.50
N PHE A 92 -12.04 9.41 -4.22
CA PHE A 92 -12.23 10.68 -3.51
C PHE A 92 -11.47 11.82 -4.17
N VAL A 93 -10.17 11.67 -4.43
CA VAL A 93 -9.33 12.71 -5.03
C VAL A 93 -9.85 13.13 -6.40
N THR A 94 -10.30 12.20 -7.23
CA THR A 94 -10.75 12.53 -8.58
C THR A 94 -12.08 13.25 -8.61
N ARG A 95 -12.96 13.02 -7.64
CA ARG A 95 -14.36 13.49 -7.67
C ARG A 95 -14.71 14.55 -6.63
N VAL A 96 -14.09 14.48 -5.46
CA VAL A 96 -14.46 15.28 -4.29
C VAL A 96 -13.49 16.39 -3.99
N GLN A 97 -12.19 16.10 -4.19
CA GLN A 97 -11.14 17.05 -3.85
C GLN A 97 -11.22 18.31 -4.72
N SER A 98 -11.16 19.48 -4.11
CA SER A 98 -11.16 20.77 -4.77
C SER A 98 -9.80 21.13 -5.39
N ASP A 99 -8.69 20.53 -4.91
CA ASP A 99 -7.34 20.82 -5.40
C ASP A 99 -7.16 20.36 -6.86
N PRO A 100 -7.02 21.30 -7.81
CA PRO A 100 -6.86 20.96 -9.23
C PRO A 100 -5.53 20.26 -9.54
N VAL A 101 -4.49 20.44 -8.71
CA VAL A 101 -3.20 19.78 -8.87
C VAL A 101 -3.35 18.31 -8.52
N LEU A 102 -3.95 18.02 -7.38
CA LEU A 102 -4.19 16.64 -6.93
C LEU A 102 -5.10 15.88 -7.90
N LYS A 103 -6.16 16.52 -8.41
CA LYS A 103 -7.02 15.94 -9.47
C LYS A 103 -6.23 15.57 -10.73
N ARG A 104 -5.31 16.42 -11.16
CA ARG A 104 -4.48 16.19 -12.35
C ARG A 104 -3.50 15.05 -12.12
N ILE A 105 -2.89 14.98 -10.92
CA ILE A 105 -1.99 13.89 -10.55
C ILE A 105 -2.76 12.57 -10.54
N ALA A 106 -3.92 12.52 -9.87
CA ALA A 106 -4.73 11.32 -9.76
C ALA A 106 -5.14 10.72 -11.13
N LYS A 107 -5.45 11.58 -12.12
CA LYS A 107 -5.75 11.12 -13.50
C LYS A 107 -4.59 10.41 -14.19
N LYS A 108 -3.36 10.66 -13.77
CA LYS A 108 -2.14 10.04 -14.31
C LYS A 108 -1.56 8.95 -13.40
N THR A 109 -2.19 8.72 -12.25
CA THR A 109 -1.84 7.62 -11.37
C THR A 109 -2.32 6.32 -11.99
N LYS A 110 -1.44 5.33 -12.06
CA LYS A 110 -1.70 4.01 -12.66
C LYS A 110 -1.54 2.92 -11.61
N MET A 111 -2.30 1.86 -11.72
CA MET A 111 -2.17 0.69 -10.86
C MET A 111 -1.02 -0.20 -11.36
N VAL A 112 -0.12 -0.56 -10.47
CA VAL A 112 0.83 -1.64 -10.70
C VAL A 112 0.16 -2.96 -10.36
N PHE A 113 -0.31 -3.09 -9.09
CA PHE A 113 -1.06 -4.26 -8.63
C PHE A 113 -2.14 -3.90 -7.61
N PRO A 114 -3.28 -4.60 -7.62
CA PRO A 114 -4.11 -4.72 -6.44
C PRO A 114 -3.35 -5.56 -5.40
N LEU A 115 -3.43 -5.18 -4.14
CA LEU A 115 -2.77 -5.92 -3.06
C LEU A 115 -3.81 -6.64 -2.19
N TYR A 116 -3.85 -6.40 -0.92
CA TYR A 116 -4.72 -7.05 0.05
C TYR A 116 -5.89 -6.16 0.46
N ASN A 117 -6.85 -6.73 1.18
CA ASN A 117 -7.87 -5.94 1.85
C ASN A 117 -7.30 -5.34 3.13
N GLU A 118 -7.62 -4.07 3.33
CA GLU A 118 -7.33 -3.33 4.55
C GLU A 118 -8.62 -3.22 5.34
N GLU A 119 -8.67 -3.92 6.43
CA GLU A 119 -9.82 -3.92 7.31
C GLU A 119 -9.85 -2.61 8.12
N VAL A 120 -11.03 -2.07 8.30
CA VAL A 120 -11.23 -0.94 9.21
C VAL A 120 -11.18 -1.45 10.64
N HIS A 121 -10.08 -1.16 11.34
CA HIS A 121 -9.98 -1.42 12.76
C HIS A 121 -10.60 -0.22 13.49
N LEU A 122 -11.66 -0.46 14.22
CA LEU A 122 -12.23 0.49 15.17
C LEU A 122 -11.94 -0.05 16.57
N LEU A 123 -10.91 0.50 17.23
CA LEU A 123 -10.51 0.12 18.58
C LEU A 123 -11.04 1.12 19.58
N GLY A 124 -11.67 0.65 20.63
CA GLY A 124 -12.24 1.53 21.63
C GLY A 124 -12.36 0.89 23.01
N ARG A 125 -12.98 1.61 23.91
CA ARG A 125 -13.30 1.11 25.25
C ARG A 125 -14.38 0.04 25.15
N ARG A 126 -14.35 -0.96 26.03
CA ARG A 126 -15.26 -2.13 26.00
C ARG A 126 -16.73 -1.80 26.12
N GLU A 127 -17.08 -0.66 26.66
CA GLU A 127 -18.48 -0.20 26.76
C GLU A 127 -19.05 0.32 25.42
N ILE A 128 -18.20 0.51 24.39
CA ILE A 128 -18.61 0.83 23.03
C ILE A 128 -18.72 -0.49 22.28
N THR A 129 -19.93 -0.91 21.97
CA THR A 129 -20.21 -2.26 21.48
C THR A 129 -20.57 -2.33 20.01
N ASP A 130 -20.91 -1.19 19.40
CA ASP A 130 -21.24 -1.05 17.99
C ASP A 130 -20.73 0.28 17.43
N PHE A 131 -20.70 0.41 16.10
CA PHE A 131 -20.30 1.63 15.42
C PHE A 131 -21.18 2.85 15.80
N ASP A 132 -22.49 2.62 15.99
CA ASP A 132 -23.44 3.69 16.28
C ASP A 132 -23.25 4.26 17.69
N ASP A 133 -22.63 3.51 18.62
CA ASP A 133 -22.24 3.97 19.95
C ASP A 133 -21.13 5.05 19.92
N LEU A 134 -20.55 5.35 18.74
CA LEU A 134 -19.63 6.48 18.57
C LEU A 134 -20.33 7.85 18.68
N ALA A 135 -21.65 7.89 18.61
CA ALA A 135 -22.42 9.10 18.91
C ALA A 135 -22.00 9.64 20.27
N ASP A 136 -21.79 10.95 20.35
CA ASP A 136 -21.35 11.65 21.57
C ASP A 136 -20.00 11.19 22.17
N ARG A 137 -19.17 10.41 21.45
CA ARG A 137 -17.83 10.01 21.86
C ARG A 137 -16.74 10.90 21.26
N ARG A 138 -15.56 10.90 21.89
CA ARG A 138 -14.33 11.51 21.33
C ARG A 138 -13.62 10.45 20.51
N VAL A 139 -13.48 10.67 19.21
CA VAL A 139 -12.98 9.65 18.28
C VAL A 139 -11.75 10.15 17.51
N ALA A 140 -10.65 9.44 17.62
CA ALA A 140 -9.47 9.69 16.79
C ALA A 140 -9.70 9.07 15.40
N ILE A 141 -9.69 9.91 14.37
CA ILE A 141 -10.04 9.52 12.99
C ILE A 141 -8.83 9.46 12.05
N GLY A 142 -7.61 9.52 12.60
CA GLY A 142 -6.38 9.53 11.82
C GLY A 142 -5.91 10.94 11.48
N ARG A 143 -4.63 11.05 11.12
CA ARG A 143 -4.01 12.32 10.69
C ARG A 143 -4.60 12.77 9.36
N GLU A 144 -4.83 14.06 9.22
CA GLU A 144 -5.25 14.65 7.97
C GLU A 144 -4.29 14.30 6.81
N GLY A 145 -4.85 13.90 5.67
CA GLY A 145 -4.08 13.41 4.52
C GLY A 145 -3.74 11.91 4.56
N SER A 146 -4.05 11.19 5.65
CA SER A 146 -3.95 9.74 5.69
C SER A 146 -5.18 9.06 5.07
N GLY A 147 -5.01 7.80 4.65
CA GLY A 147 -6.13 6.99 4.20
C GLY A 147 -7.14 6.70 5.33
N THR A 148 -6.66 6.42 6.55
CA THR A 148 -7.51 6.24 7.73
C THR A 148 -8.43 7.45 7.96
N TYR A 149 -7.89 8.67 7.89
CA TYR A 149 -8.67 9.91 8.04
C TYR A 149 -9.80 10.00 7.02
N LEU A 150 -9.47 9.68 5.76
CA LEU A 150 -10.46 9.74 4.70
C LEU A 150 -11.58 8.72 4.91
N THR A 151 -11.20 7.43 5.09
CA THR A 151 -12.18 6.35 5.26
C THR A 151 -13.04 6.57 6.51
N ALA A 152 -12.45 6.97 7.65
CA ALA A 152 -13.19 7.26 8.86
C ALA A 152 -14.25 8.36 8.64
N ARG A 153 -13.88 9.45 7.96
CA ARG A 153 -14.83 10.53 7.63
C ARG A 153 -15.97 10.06 6.72
N LEU A 154 -15.65 9.21 5.74
CA LEU A 154 -16.67 8.65 4.85
C LEU A 154 -17.63 7.74 5.61
N LEU A 155 -17.13 6.87 6.50
CA LEU A 155 -17.96 5.99 7.32
C LEU A 155 -18.89 6.79 8.24
N LEU A 156 -18.35 7.79 8.94
CA LEU A 156 -19.16 8.69 9.79
C LEU A 156 -20.21 9.45 8.98
N LYS A 157 -19.86 9.92 7.79
CA LYS A 157 -20.78 10.64 6.90
C LYS A 157 -21.91 9.73 6.39
N VAL A 158 -21.58 8.51 5.94
CA VAL A 158 -22.56 7.55 5.39
C VAL A 158 -23.52 7.05 6.47
N SER A 159 -23.02 6.80 7.67
CA SER A 159 -23.82 6.32 8.80
C SER A 159 -24.65 7.41 9.50
N GLU A 160 -24.36 8.68 9.20
CA GLU A 160 -24.93 9.84 9.89
C GLU A 160 -24.59 9.86 11.40
N VAL A 161 -23.63 9.04 11.86
CA VAL A 161 -23.15 9.04 13.24
C VAL A 161 -22.28 10.27 13.47
N VAL A 162 -22.63 11.06 14.47
CA VAL A 162 -21.93 12.31 14.80
C VAL A 162 -21.23 12.17 16.15
N PRO A 163 -19.89 11.96 16.17
CA PRO A 163 -19.11 11.99 17.40
C PRO A 163 -19.19 13.36 18.09
N LYS A 164 -19.03 13.38 19.41
CA LYS A 164 -18.92 14.64 20.18
C LYS A 164 -17.70 15.44 19.70
N GLU A 165 -16.61 14.75 19.38
CA GLU A 165 -15.35 15.34 18.92
C GLU A 165 -14.62 14.36 18.02
N THR A 166 -14.07 14.86 16.90
CA THR A 166 -13.14 14.11 16.07
C THR A 166 -11.74 14.68 16.24
N VAL A 167 -10.75 13.81 16.51
CA VAL A 167 -9.36 14.18 16.76
C VAL A 167 -8.49 13.68 15.61
N ASN A 168 -7.77 14.62 14.96
CA ASN A 168 -6.95 14.32 13.77
C ASN A 168 -5.48 14.14 14.16
N ILE A 169 -5.12 12.97 14.66
CA ILE A 169 -3.78 12.62 15.15
C ILE A 169 -3.28 11.32 14.52
N ASP A 170 -1.96 11.10 14.58
CA ASP A 170 -1.35 9.87 14.11
C ASP A 170 -1.80 8.64 14.88
N THR A 171 -1.69 7.48 14.25
CA THR A 171 -2.15 6.21 14.80
C THR A 171 -1.46 5.85 16.13
N ASP A 172 -0.14 6.08 16.26
CA ASP A 172 0.59 5.85 17.51
C ASP A 172 0.12 6.81 18.62
N GLU A 173 -0.08 8.08 18.29
CA GLU A 173 -0.61 9.09 19.20
C GLU A 173 -2.05 8.81 19.59
N ALA A 174 -2.87 8.33 18.63
CA ALA A 174 -4.25 7.94 18.86
C ALA A 174 -4.35 6.78 19.86
N LEU A 175 -3.50 5.75 19.71
CA LEU A 175 -3.45 4.64 20.68
C LEU A 175 -3.03 5.12 22.07
N ALA A 176 -2.04 5.97 22.15
CA ALA A 176 -1.60 6.56 23.42
C ALA A 176 -2.72 7.43 24.06
N ALA A 177 -3.44 8.20 23.26
CA ALA A 177 -4.57 9.01 23.71
C ALA A 177 -5.74 8.13 24.20
N LEU A 178 -6.05 7.03 23.49
CA LEU A 178 -7.07 6.06 23.87
C LEU A 178 -6.74 5.38 25.21
N LYS A 179 -5.51 4.91 25.39
CA LYS A 179 -5.05 4.33 26.65
C LYS A 179 -5.12 5.32 27.81
N ALA A 180 -4.79 6.57 27.55
CA ALA A 180 -4.85 7.65 28.54
C ALA A 180 -6.28 8.20 28.80
N GLY A 181 -7.28 7.72 28.08
CA GLY A 181 -8.65 8.18 28.22
C GLY A 181 -8.93 9.56 27.65
N ARG A 182 -8.07 10.07 26.79
CA ARG A 182 -8.26 11.36 26.11
C ARG A 182 -9.19 11.24 24.91
N VAL A 183 -9.24 10.07 24.27
CA VAL A 183 -10.25 9.67 23.29
C VAL A 183 -10.91 8.39 23.75
N ASP A 184 -12.09 8.06 23.22
CA ASP A 184 -12.89 6.91 23.61
C ASP A 184 -12.80 5.78 22.58
N ALA A 185 -12.51 6.12 21.32
CA ALA A 185 -12.23 5.18 20.22
C ALA A 185 -11.24 5.76 19.22
N MET A 186 -10.65 4.88 18.39
CA MET A 186 -9.78 5.27 17.30
C MET A 186 -10.00 4.40 16.07
N PHE A 187 -9.93 5.01 14.91
CA PHE A 187 -9.87 4.31 13.63
C PHE A 187 -8.43 3.98 13.23
N TYR A 188 -8.25 2.83 12.60
CA TYR A 188 -7.04 2.47 11.87
C TYR A 188 -7.39 1.57 10.68
N VAL A 189 -7.15 2.02 9.47
CA VAL A 189 -7.39 1.25 8.24
C VAL A 189 -6.09 0.62 7.79
N ALA A 190 -5.98 -0.69 7.93
CA ALA A 190 -4.77 -1.44 7.65
C ALA A 190 -5.06 -2.95 7.52
N GLY A 191 -4.18 -3.68 6.84
CA GLY A 191 -4.28 -5.15 6.80
C GLY A 191 -3.86 -5.79 8.12
N TYR A 192 -4.70 -6.65 8.68
CA TYR A 192 -4.37 -7.41 9.89
C TYR A 192 -3.30 -8.51 9.63
N PRO A 193 -2.53 -8.91 10.65
CA PRO A 193 -2.37 -8.27 11.95
C PRO A 193 -1.53 -7.00 11.82
N VAL A 194 -1.99 -5.90 12.44
CA VAL A 194 -1.20 -4.66 12.48
C VAL A 194 -0.19 -4.70 13.61
N LYS A 195 1.06 -4.43 13.31
CA LYS A 195 2.17 -4.47 14.26
C LYS A 195 1.95 -3.57 15.48
N LEU A 196 1.37 -2.39 15.27
CA LEU A 196 1.06 -1.47 16.37
C LEU A 196 0.17 -2.13 17.44
N PHE A 197 -0.86 -2.88 17.03
CA PHE A 197 -1.77 -3.49 18.00
C PHE A 197 -1.18 -4.74 18.62
N THR A 198 -0.46 -5.57 17.84
CA THR A 198 0.18 -6.78 18.38
C THR A 198 1.29 -6.47 19.39
N GLU A 199 1.98 -5.34 19.24
CA GLU A 199 3.08 -4.95 20.12
C GLU A 199 2.65 -4.02 21.28
N SER A 200 1.57 -3.26 21.09
CA SER A 200 1.25 -2.15 22.00
C SER A 200 -0.15 -2.24 22.61
N VAL A 201 -0.96 -3.25 22.33
CA VAL A 201 -2.26 -3.45 22.99
C VAL A 201 -2.24 -4.74 23.78
N ALA A 202 -2.47 -4.64 25.10
CA ALA A 202 -2.59 -5.77 26.00
C ALA A 202 -4.07 -5.96 26.44
N GLU A 203 -4.44 -7.15 26.86
CA GLU A 203 -5.77 -7.43 27.37
C GLU A 203 -6.12 -6.58 28.60
N SER A 204 -5.11 -6.26 29.41
CA SER A 204 -5.21 -5.39 30.59
C SER A 204 -5.54 -3.93 30.27
N ASP A 205 -5.42 -3.48 29.01
CA ASP A 205 -5.75 -2.10 28.62
C ASP A 205 -7.27 -1.83 28.65
N GLY A 206 -8.10 -2.88 28.72
CA GLY A 206 -9.56 -2.75 28.72
C GLY A 206 -10.14 -2.25 27.40
N LEU A 207 -9.42 -2.45 26.31
CA LEU A 207 -9.82 -2.09 24.95
C LEU A 207 -10.37 -3.30 24.19
N ALA A 208 -11.22 -3.03 23.19
CA ALA A 208 -11.75 -4.05 22.28
C ALA A 208 -11.93 -3.47 20.87
N LEU A 209 -11.87 -4.36 19.87
CA LEU A 209 -12.33 -4.01 18.55
C LEU A 209 -13.84 -3.90 18.53
N ILE A 210 -14.33 -2.80 17.97
CA ILE A 210 -15.77 -2.49 17.84
C ILE A 210 -16.23 -2.99 16.47
N PRO A 211 -17.30 -3.80 16.38
CA PRO A 211 -17.83 -4.26 15.11
C PRO A 211 -18.41 -3.09 14.28
N ILE A 212 -18.33 -3.21 12.96
CA ILE A 212 -18.92 -2.27 12.01
C ILE A 212 -20.00 -3.02 11.23
N THR A 213 -21.23 -2.97 11.75
CA THR A 213 -22.40 -3.66 11.20
C THR A 213 -23.48 -2.72 10.69
N ASN A 214 -23.26 -1.40 10.82
CA ASN A 214 -24.19 -0.37 10.35
C ASN A 214 -24.54 -0.59 8.86
N LYS A 215 -25.84 -0.68 8.55
CA LYS A 215 -26.34 -1.01 7.21
C LYS A 215 -25.94 -0.01 6.15
N SER A 216 -26.00 1.28 6.46
CA SER A 216 -25.61 2.34 5.52
C SER A 216 -24.14 2.22 5.13
N ILE A 217 -23.27 1.75 6.03
CA ILE A 217 -21.86 1.51 5.74
C ILE A 217 -21.71 0.25 4.86
N THR A 218 -22.36 -0.85 5.24
CA THR A 218 -22.18 -2.15 4.59
C THR A 218 -22.81 -2.25 3.19
N GLU A 219 -23.69 -1.32 2.83
CA GLU A 219 -24.19 -1.17 1.46
C GLU A 219 -23.13 -0.63 0.49
N PHE A 220 -22.17 0.16 0.98
CA PHE A 220 -21.16 0.84 0.15
C PHE A 220 -19.78 0.21 0.23
N TYR A 221 -19.40 -0.32 1.40
CA TYR A 221 -18.10 -0.92 1.64
C TYR A 221 -18.17 -2.45 1.64
N PRO A 222 -17.19 -3.14 1.04
CA PRO A 222 -17.12 -4.60 1.12
C PRO A 222 -17.07 -5.10 2.56
N HIS A 223 -17.90 -6.08 2.86
CA HIS A 223 -17.84 -6.80 4.14
C HIS A 223 -16.47 -7.45 4.34
N ALA A 224 -15.98 -7.38 5.54
CA ALA A 224 -14.74 -8.01 5.98
C ALA A 224 -14.86 -8.50 7.43
N GLU A 225 -13.86 -9.24 7.87
CA GLU A 225 -13.78 -9.76 9.22
C GLU A 225 -12.33 -9.75 9.70
N ILE A 226 -12.11 -9.34 10.93
CA ILE A 226 -10.84 -9.53 11.63
C ILE A 226 -10.96 -10.87 12.39
N PRO A 227 -10.19 -11.92 12.02
CA PRO A 227 -10.34 -13.25 12.59
C PRO A 227 -10.12 -13.31 14.10
N ALA A 228 -10.80 -14.24 14.77
CA ALA A 228 -10.58 -14.53 16.18
C ALA A 228 -9.10 -14.76 16.49
N GLY A 229 -8.64 -14.28 17.62
CA GLY A 229 -7.25 -14.46 18.08
C GLY A 229 -6.21 -13.65 17.31
N THR A 230 -6.62 -12.70 16.45
CA THR A 230 -5.68 -11.81 15.74
C THR A 230 -4.94 -10.91 16.72
N TYR A 231 -5.61 -10.42 17.76
CA TYR A 231 -5.06 -9.54 18.80
C TYR A 231 -5.31 -10.06 20.20
N ALA A 232 -4.53 -9.59 21.17
CA ALA A 232 -4.70 -9.92 22.57
C ALA A 232 -6.10 -9.56 23.07
N GLY A 233 -6.76 -10.45 23.82
CA GLY A 233 -8.09 -10.23 24.35
C GLY A 233 -9.23 -10.23 23.31
N GLN A 234 -8.98 -10.72 22.08
CA GLN A 234 -9.98 -10.85 21.01
C GLN A 234 -10.34 -12.34 20.77
N PRO A 235 -11.25 -12.93 21.56
CA PRO A 235 -11.58 -14.35 21.43
C PRO A 235 -12.47 -14.66 20.23
N ASN A 236 -13.22 -13.69 19.73
CA ASN A 236 -14.16 -13.84 18.62
C ASN A 236 -13.70 -13.07 17.38
N ALA A 237 -14.16 -13.51 16.21
CA ALA A 237 -14.03 -12.74 15.00
C ALA A 237 -14.87 -11.44 15.09
N VAL A 238 -14.36 -10.35 14.50
CA VAL A 238 -15.02 -9.04 14.57
C VAL A 238 -15.42 -8.64 13.14
N PRO A 239 -16.75 -8.53 12.87
CA PRO A 239 -17.23 -8.06 11.58
C PRO A 239 -16.84 -6.59 11.37
N THR A 240 -16.40 -6.26 10.16
CA THR A 240 -15.99 -4.93 9.75
C THR A 240 -16.19 -4.74 8.26
N VAL A 241 -15.67 -3.65 7.72
CA VAL A 241 -15.59 -3.38 6.29
C VAL A 241 -14.16 -3.18 5.87
N ALA A 242 -13.89 -3.28 4.56
CA ALA A 242 -12.54 -3.11 4.05
C ALA A 242 -12.48 -2.25 2.78
N VAL A 243 -11.30 -1.69 2.56
CA VAL A 243 -10.86 -1.12 1.29
C VAL A 243 -9.73 -1.97 0.71
N LYS A 244 -9.36 -1.77 -0.55
CA LYS A 244 -8.22 -2.48 -1.16
C LYS A 244 -6.97 -1.63 -1.07
N ALA A 245 -5.86 -2.19 -0.60
CA ALA A 245 -4.54 -1.63 -0.81
C ALA A 245 -4.14 -1.77 -2.28
N VAL A 246 -3.56 -0.74 -2.86
CA VAL A 246 -3.17 -0.69 -4.28
C VAL A 246 -1.74 -0.19 -4.39
N LEU A 247 -0.90 -0.95 -5.05
CA LEU A 247 0.41 -0.49 -5.47
C LEU A 247 0.25 0.35 -6.72
N ILE A 248 0.65 1.61 -6.64
CA ILE A 248 0.53 2.59 -7.72
C ILE A 248 1.87 3.02 -8.28
N SER A 249 1.83 3.53 -9.49
CA SER A 249 2.87 4.32 -10.14
C SER A 249 2.24 5.54 -10.81
N PHE A 250 3.06 6.35 -11.46
CA PHE A 250 2.61 7.45 -12.28
C PHE A 250 2.82 7.11 -13.76
N ASP A 251 2.15 7.83 -14.67
CA ASP A 251 2.30 7.65 -16.12
C ASP A 251 3.70 8.11 -16.59
N PHE A 252 4.76 7.52 -16.02
CA PHE A 252 6.14 7.73 -16.44
C PHE A 252 6.39 7.13 -17.83
N ARG A 253 7.44 7.61 -18.49
CA ARG A 253 7.85 7.13 -19.81
C ARG A 253 9.29 6.60 -19.76
N LYS A 254 9.70 5.88 -20.81
CA LYS A 254 11.07 5.39 -21.00
C LYS A 254 11.56 4.55 -19.81
N ARG A 255 12.72 4.92 -19.24
CA ARG A 255 13.43 4.17 -18.22
C ARG A 255 12.56 3.81 -17.00
N ASP A 256 11.86 4.76 -16.40
CA ASP A 256 11.03 4.48 -15.22
C ASP A 256 9.89 3.50 -15.53
N CYS A 257 9.29 3.60 -16.72
CA CYS A 257 8.30 2.67 -17.22
C CYS A 257 8.85 1.25 -17.31
N GLU A 258 10.03 1.10 -17.93
CA GLU A 258 10.71 -0.21 -18.08
C GLU A 258 11.07 -0.81 -16.72
N MET A 259 11.54 0.04 -15.81
CA MET A 259 11.95 -0.34 -14.46
C MET A 259 10.77 -0.82 -13.60
N VAL A 260 9.64 -0.10 -13.62
CA VAL A 260 8.41 -0.51 -12.93
C VAL A 260 7.85 -1.79 -13.56
N GLY A 261 7.95 -1.95 -14.88
CA GLY A 261 7.59 -3.18 -15.56
C GLY A 261 8.44 -4.38 -15.12
N LEU A 262 9.76 -4.22 -15.04
CA LEU A 262 10.68 -5.25 -14.56
C LEU A 262 10.41 -5.63 -13.10
N PHE A 263 10.19 -4.63 -12.25
CA PHE A 263 9.78 -4.84 -10.86
C PHE A 263 8.49 -5.68 -10.79
N ALA A 264 7.47 -5.32 -11.58
CA ALA A 264 6.19 -6.01 -11.58
C ALA A 264 6.32 -7.48 -12.06
N GLU A 265 7.12 -7.73 -13.11
CA GLU A 265 7.44 -9.08 -13.58
C GLU A 265 8.12 -9.91 -12.48
N THR A 266 9.11 -9.33 -11.79
CA THR A 266 9.83 -9.98 -10.69
C THR A 266 8.88 -10.34 -9.55
N VAL A 267 7.97 -9.43 -9.16
CA VAL A 267 7.00 -9.66 -8.09
C VAL A 267 6.00 -10.75 -8.50
N ALA A 268 5.43 -10.69 -9.71
CA ALA A 268 4.47 -11.66 -10.18
C ALA A 268 5.06 -13.08 -10.29
N GLY A 269 6.28 -13.20 -10.80
CA GLY A 269 6.98 -14.48 -10.93
C GLY A 269 7.39 -15.10 -9.59
N ASN A 270 7.43 -14.30 -8.51
CA ASN A 270 7.89 -14.73 -7.18
C ASN A 270 6.85 -14.54 -6.07
N LEU A 271 5.57 -14.42 -6.40
CA LEU A 271 4.49 -14.33 -5.41
C LEU A 271 4.52 -15.46 -4.35
N PRO A 272 4.82 -16.73 -4.70
CA PRO A 272 4.94 -17.80 -3.70
C PRO A 272 6.01 -17.52 -2.64
N TRP A 273 7.11 -16.86 -3.00
CA TRP A 273 8.14 -16.46 -2.04
C TRP A 273 7.60 -15.42 -1.03
N LEU A 274 6.85 -14.42 -1.50
CA LEU A 274 6.21 -13.41 -0.65
C LEU A 274 5.17 -14.03 0.28
N ILE A 275 4.38 -14.99 -0.22
CA ILE A 275 3.39 -15.73 0.58
C ILE A 275 4.07 -16.50 1.71
N LYS A 276 5.25 -17.08 1.45
CA LYS A 276 6.00 -17.90 2.41
C LYS A 276 6.76 -17.05 3.44
N ASN A 277 7.39 -15.95 3.00
CA ASN A 277 8.39 -15.23 3.79
C ASN A 277 7.93 -13.83 4.22
N GLY A 278 6.86 -13.32 3.65
CA GLY A 278 6.37 -11.96 3.91
C GLY A 278 5.26 -11.89 4.96
N HIS A 279 4.66 -10.72 5.06
CA HIS A 279 3.53 -10.46 5.93
C HIS A 279 2.37 -11.44 5.65
N PRO A 280 1.61 -11.92 6.66
CA PRO A 280 0.51 -12.89 6.47
C PRO A 280 -0.51 -12.50 5.39
N LYS A 281 -0.74 -11.21 5.18
CA LYS A 281 -1.65 -10.68 4.14
C LYS A 281 -1.22 -11.02 2.71
N TRP A 282 0.02 -11.40 2.45
CA TRP A 282 0.43 -11.90 1.13
C TRP A 282 -0.36 -13.15 0.70
N LYS A 283 -0.87 -13.93 1.63
CA LYS A 283 -1.73 -15.11 1.35
C LYS A 283 -3.07 -14.74 0.71
N SER A 284 -3.53 -13.51 0.87
CA SER A 284 -4.79 -13.01 0.30
C SER A 284 -4.59 -12.09 -0.92
N VAL A 285 -3.35 -11.94 -1.39
CA VAL A 285 -3.05 -11.12 -2.57
C VAL A 285 -3.33 -11.90 -3.84
N ASP A 286 -4.18 -11.34 -4.70
CA ASP A 286 -4.36 -11.75 -6.09
C ASP A 286 -3.95 -10.59 -6.98
N LEU A 287 -2.75 -10.70 -7.59
CA LEU A 287 -2.18 -9.66 -8.45
C LEU A 287 -2.96 -9.46 -9.76
N ALA A 288 -3.81 -10.44 -10.13
CA ALA A 288 -4.63 -10.39 -11.33
C ALA A 288 -6.07 -9.93 -11.06
N ALA A 289 -6.44 -9.72 -9.79
CA ALA A 289 -7.80 -9.31 -9.43
C ALA A 289 -8.19 -7.99 -10.11
N PRO A 290 -9.35 -7.91 -10.76
CA PRO A 290 -9.81 -6.65 -11.33
C PRO A 290 -10.18 -5.68 -10.21
N LEU A 291 -9.75 -4.42 -10.35
CA LEU A 291 -10.14 -3.36 -9.43
C LEU A 291 -10.90 -2.27 -10.21
N LYS A 292 -12.19 -2.17 -9.92
CA LYS A 292 -13.10 -1.26 -10.62
C LYS A 292 -12.66 0.20 -10.46
N GLY A 293 -12.58 0.91 -11.56
CA GLY A 293 -12.16 2.32 -11.58
C GLY A 293 -10.65 2.53 -11.59
N TRP A 294 -9.85 1.45 -11.63
CA TRP A 294 -8.40 1.50 -11.72
C TRP A 294 -7.91 0.97 -13.07
N GLU A 295 -6.96 1.66 -13.65
CA GLU A 295 -6.31 1.27 -14.90
C GLU A 295 -4.91 0.73 -14.60
N GLN A 296 -4.62 -0.48 -15.07
CA GLN A 296 -3.28 -1.02 -14.93
C GLN A 296 -2.29 -0.25 -15.81
N TYR A 297 -1.09 -0.05 -15.28
CA TYR A 297 -0.02 0.64 -15.98
C TYR A 297 0.43 -0.14 -17.22
N ASP A 298 0.44 0.50 -18.39
CA ASP A 298 0.75 -0.15 -19.67
C ASP A 298 2.08 -0.90 -19.64
N CYS A 299 3.11 -0.35 -18.98
CA CYS A 299 4.42 -0.98 -18.87
C CYS A 299 4.37 -2.29 -18.07
N VAL A 300 3.48 -2.36 -17.09
CA VAL A 300 3.23 -3.56 -16.30
C VAL A 300 2.49 -4.59 -17.14
N SER A 301 1.37 -4.22 -17.75
CA SER A 301 0.54 -5.13 -18.55
C SER A 301 1.29 -5.70 -19.77
N GLN A 302 2.08 -4.88 -20.47
CA GLN A 302 2.91 -5.32 -21.59
C GLN A 302 4.00 -6.32 -21.14
N ARG A 303 4.60 -6.10 -19.99
CA ARG A 303 5.65 -6.98 -19.46
C ARG A 303 5.08 -8.32 -19.01
N LEU A 304 3.99 -8.28 -18.23
CA LEU A 304 3.28 -9.48 -17.76
C LEU A 304 2.68 -10.29 -18.91
N GLY A 305 2.20 -9.63 -19.97
CA GLY A 305 1.69 -10.28 -21.18
C GLY A 305 2.74 -11.12 -21.90
N LYS A 306 4.00 -10.69 -21.91
CA LYS A 306 5.12 -11.44 -22.50
C LYS A 306 5.48 -12.70 -21.72
N THR A 307 5.22 -12.73 -20.42
CA THR A 307 5.59 -13.83 -19.51
C THR A 307 4.41 -14.77 -19.18
N GLY A 308 3.24 -14.54 -19.78
CA GLY A 308 2.04 -15.35 -19.51
C GLY A 308 1.37 -15.09 -18.16
N HIS A 309 1.79 -14.04 -17.44
CA HIS A 309 1.23 -13.61 -16.16
C HIS A 309 0.18 -12.50 -16.30
N ALA A 310 -0.24 -12.19 -17.53
CA ALA A 310 -1.20 -11.11 -17.77
C ALA A 310 -2.55 -11.43 -17.10
N PRO A 311 -3.13 -10.48 -16.35
CA PRO A 311 -4.51 -10.58 -15.90
C PRO A 311 -5.42 -10.76 -17.13
N THR A 312 -6.39 -11.63 -17.04
CA THR A 312 -7.46 -11.70 -18.07
C THR A 312 -8.12 -10.33 -18.10
N ALA A 313 -7.96 -9.61 -19.20
CA ALA A 313 -8.45 -8.24 -19.33
C ALA A 313 -9.97 -8.21 -19.22
N ALA A 314 -10.48 -8.09 -18.01
CA ALA A 314 -11.83 -7.63 -17.79
C ALA A 314 -11.83 -6.12 -18.09
N LYS A 315 -12.48 -5.72 -19.17
CA LYS A 315 -12.76 -4.30 -19.41
C LYS A 315 -13.40 -3.73 -18.16
N PRO A 316 -12.89 -2.60 -17.60
CA PRO A 316 -13.52 -1.95 -16.46
C PRO A 316 -14.93 -1.49 -16.88
N SER A 317 -15.91 -2.33 -16.69
CA SER A 317 -17.30 -1.99 -16.92
C SER A 317 -17.93 -1.56 -15.61
N GLY A 318 -18.17 -0.29 -15.49
CA GLY A 318 -19.03 0.28 -14.46
C GLY A 318 -18.29 1.10 -13.37
N VAL A 319 -19.03 2.00 -12.77
CA VAL A 319 -18.61 2.95 -11.74
C VAL A 319 -18.37 2.19 -10.42
N ASN A 320 -17.37 2.58 -9.64
CA ASN A 320 -17.11 2.01 -8.31
C ASN A 320 -18.27 2.41 -7.37
N PRO A 321 -19.00 1.47 -6.70
CA PRO A 321 -20.12 1.82 -5.84
C PRO A 321 -19.76 2.79 -4.71
N VAL A 322 -18.58 2.69 -4.13
CA VAL A 322 -18.06 3.65 -3.15
C VAL A 322 -17.98 5.07 -3.73
N VAL A 323 -17.68 5.17 -5.00
CA VAL A 323 -17.56 6.42 -5.73
C VAL A 323 -18.93 7.07 -6.00
N ASP A 324 -19.92 6.27 -6.35
CA ASP A 324 -21.28 6.78 -6.55
C ASP A 324 -21.89 7.23 -5.22
N ALA A 325 -21.64 6.48 -4.15
CA ALA A 325 -22.03 6.87 -2.79
C ALA A 325 -21.38 8.19 -2.35
N ILE A 326 -20.07 8.35 -2.61
CA ILE A 326 -19.38 9.61 -2.32
C ILE A 326 -20.01 10.78 -3.10
N LYS A 327 -20.38 10.56 -4.36
CA LYS A 327 -21.01 11.59 -5.17
C LYS A 327 -22.40 11.97 -4.64
N GLU A 328 -23.24 11.00 -4.33
CA GLU A 328 -24.57 11.24 -3.76
C GLU A 328 -24.52 11.93 -2.39
N MET A 329 -23.47 11.66 -1.59
CA MET A 329 -23.25 12.32 -0.31
C MET A 329 -22.80 13.77 -0.42
N LEU A 330 -22.24 14.17 -1.54
CA LEU A 330 -21.71 15.53 -1.73
C LEU A 330 -22.66 16.44 -2.50
N ASP A 331 -23.62 15.84 -3.22
CA ASP A 331 -24.67 16.55 -3.93
C ASP A 331 -25.87 16.87 -3.01
N LYS A 332 -25.84 16.40 -1.74
CA LYS A 332 -26.76 16.73 -0.64
C LYS A 332 -26.12 17.71 0.34
#